data_206e1c9f9e85a9039f9c929c50790a4d
#
_entry.id   206e1c9f9e85a9039f9c929c50790a4d
#
_cell.length_a   1.000
_cell.length_b   1.000
_cell.length_c   1.000
_cell.angle_alpha   90.00
_cell.angle_beta   90.00
_cell.angle_gamma   90.00
#
_symmetry.space_group_name_H-M   'P 1'
#
loop_
_entity.id
_entity.type
_entity.pdbx_description
1 polymer ?
#
loop_
_entity_poly.entity_id
_entity_poly.type
_entity_poly.pdbx_seq_one_letter_code
_entity_poly.pdbx_strand_id
1 'polypeptide(L)'
;SAHGTNPASAQMCGMTVVVTKTDANGNVDVEDLRRAAEKYSDRLAALMVTYPSTHGVFEEDIVEICEIVHQHGGQVYTDGANMNALVGVAKPGKWGSDVSHLNLHKTFCIPHGGGGPGVGPCAVKSHLAPFLPRTLGGQGDVGMVSAASFGSASILPISWMYIVMMGAEGLRKATQVALLNANYIATRLAPHYQTLYTGRNGLVAHECILDLRPLKDATGISAEDVAKRLIDFGFHAPTLSFPVAGTLMVEPTESESMHELDRFIDAMIQIRDEIRAIEEGKLDREDNPLKHAPHTANVVSASEWTRAYPRELAAFPLASLRRQKYWPPVARVDNVYGDKNVMCACIPVDAYKEPAEA
;
A
#
# COMPACT_ATOMS: atom_id res chain seq x y z
N SER A 1 5.26 -3.78 12.48
CA SER A 1 5.86 -3.55 11.16
C SER A 1 6.10 -2.07 10.92
N ALA A 2 6.91 -1.73 9.94
CA ALA A 2 7.17 -0.36 9.53
C ALA A 2 7.39 -0.29 8.02
N HIS A 3 6.95 0.82 7.38
CA HIS A 3 7.28 1.08 5.99
C HIS A 3 8.78 1.34 5.81
N GLY A 4 9.33 1.05 4.62
CA GLY A 4 10.75 1.19 4.33
C GLY A 4 11.32 2.60 4.52
N THR A 5 10.50 3.64 4.37
CA THR A 5 10.87 5.04 4.65
C THR A 5 11.07 5.33 6.14
N ASN A 6 10.43 4.59 7.04
CA ASN A 6 10.49 4.85 8.47
C ASN A 6 11.91 4.67 9.04
N PRO A 7 12.62 3.54 8.83
CA PRO A 7 14.00 3.41 9.27
C PRO A 7 14.93 4.40 8.56
N ALA A 8 14.70 4.71 7.27
CA ALA A 8 15.49 5.70 6.56
C ALA A 8 15.35 7.09 7.17
N SER A 9 14.13 7.50 7.52
CA SER A 9 13.89 8.79 8.20
C SER A 9 14.55 8.85 9.55
N ALA A 10 14.53 7.78 10.35
CA ALA A 10 15.22 7.70 11.62
C ALA A 10 16.76 7.88 11.44
N GLN A 11 17.34 7.23 10.44
CA GLN A 11 18.76 7.41 10.12
C GLN A 11 19.10 8.83 9.70
N MET A 12 18.24 9.48 8.90
CA MET A 12 18.42 10.89 8.52
C MET A 12 18.39 11.85 9.73
N CYS A 13 17.66 11.48 10.79
CA CYS A 13 17.65 12.19 12.06
C CYS A 13 18.88 11.86 12.96
N GLY A 14 19.83 11.06 12.48
CA GLY A 14 21.01 10.66 13.23
C GLY A 14 20.79 9.50 14.22
N MET A 15 19.67 8.82 14.15
CA MET A 15 19.35 7.68 15.02
C MET A 15 19.94 6.37 14.48
N THR A 16 20.35 5.49 15.39
CA THR A 16 20.70 4.11 15.05
C THR A 16 19.43 3.26 15.05
N VAL A 17 19.14 2.60 13.93
CA VAL A 17 17.97 1.74 13.79
C VAL A 17 18.27 0.33 14.28
N VAL A 18 17.42 -0.17 15.17
CA VAL A 18 17.40 -1.56 15.63
C VAL A 18 16.08 -2.18 15.19
N VAL A 19 16.15 -3.25 14.41
CA VAL A 19 14.95 -3.92 13.91
C VAL A 19 14.45 -4.92 14.93
N THR A 20 13.17 -4.80 15.31
CA THR A 20 12.43 -5.81 16.08
C THR A 20 11.82 -6.84 15.14
N LYS A 21 11.89 -8.10 15.51
CA LYS A 21 11.35 -9.22 14.73
C LYS A 21 9.82 -9.20 14.71
N THR A 22 9.29 -9.89 13.73
CA THR A 22 7.87 -10.23 13.62
C THR A 22 7.69 -11.71 13.94
N ASP A 23 6.62 -12.06 14.62
CA ASP A 23 6.23 -13.45 14.88
C ASP A 23 5.69 -14.15 13.60
N ALA A 24 5.35 -15.42 13.71
CA ALA A 24 4.82 -16.21 12.59
C ALA A 24 3.44 -15.75 12.11
N ASN A 25 2.71 -14.96 12.92
CA ASN A 25 1.37 -14.45 12.63
C ASN A 25 1.38 -13.02 12.09
N GLY A 26 2.55 -12.41 11.93
CA GLY A 26 2.70 -11.05 11.43
C GLY A 26 2.64 -9.95 12.50
N ASN A 27 2.60 -10.32 13.80
CA ASN A 27 2.64 -9.37 14.91
C ASN A 27 4.07 -9.05 15.32
N VAL A 28 4.26 -7.99 16.10
CA VAL A 28 5.56 -7.68 16.71
C VAL A 28 5.93 -8.80 17.70
N ASP A 29 7.15 -9.32 17.61
CA ASP A 29 7.71 -10.22 18.63
C ASP A 29 8.01 -9.41 19.89
N VAL A 30 7.07 -9.45 20.86
CA VAL A 30 7.14 -8.68 22.11
C VAL A 30 8.38 -9.00 22.92
N GLU A 31 8.79 -10.26 22.93
CA GLU A 31 10.00 -10.70 23.67
C GLU A 31 11.27 -10.18 23.00
N ASP A 32 11.32 -10.14 21.68
CA ASP A 32 12.43 -9.52 20.95
C ASP A 32 12.49 -8.01 21.20
N LEU A 33 11.32 -7.33 21.21
CA LEU A 33 11.21 -5.91 21.57
C LEU A 33 11.73 -5.67 22.99
N ARG A 34 11.30 -6.48 23.96
CA ARG A 34 11.73 -6.35 25.37
C ARG A 34 13.23 -6.45 25.51
N ARG A 35 13.84 -7.50 24.92
CA ARG A 35 15.30 -7.67 24.91
C ARG A 35 16.03 -6.48 24.26
N ALA A 36 15.48 -5.95 23.15
CA ALA A 36 16.08 -4.79 22.50
C ALA A 36 15.98 -3.53 23.35
N ALA A 37 14.80 -3.28 23.97
CA ALA A 37 14.57 -2.14 24.84
C ALA A 37 15.49 -2.18 26.09
N GLU A 38 15.65 -3.33 26.73
CA GLU A 38 16.56 -3.54 27.85
C GLU A 38 18.01 -3.28 27.44
N LYS A 39 18.44 -3.85 26.32
CA LYS A 39 19.82 -3.74 25.82
C LYS A 39 20.23 -2.29 25.51
N TYR A 40 19.29 -1.48 25.05
CA TYR A 40 19.55 -0.11 24.62
C TYR A 40 18.87 0.94 25.51
N SER A 41 18.50 0.57 26.74
CA SER A 41 17.74 1.43 27.67
C SER A 41 18.43 2.75 27.99
N ASP A 42 19.77 2.81 27.93
CA ASP A 42 20.56 4.01 28.14
C ASP A 42 20.44 5.06 27.02
N ARG A 43 19.95 4.65 25.85
CA ARG A 43 19.87 5.49 24.65
C ARG A 43 18.65 5.20 23.77
N LEU A 44 17.64 4.52 24.28
CA LEU A 44 16.39 4.27 23.56
C LEU A 44 15.63 5.58 23.35
N ALA A 45 15.62 6.10 22.14
CA ALA A 45 14.92 7.33 21.80
C ALA A 45 13.45 7.07 21.49
N ALA A 46 13.16 6.15 20.59
CA ALA A 46 11.80 5.87 20.15
C ALA A 46 11.64 4.48 19.55
N LEU A 47 10.41 3.97 19.60
CA LEU A 47 9.90 2.92 18.73
C LEU A 47 9.05 3.55 17.63
N MET A 48 9.23 3.11 16.40
CA MET A 48 8.33 3.43 15.29
C MET A 48 7.55 2.19 14.87
N VAL A 49 6.23 2.25 14.93
CA VAL A 49 5.32 1.14 14.62
C VAL A 49 4.18 1.61 13.73
N THR A 50 3.86 0.83 12.70
CA THR A 50 2.67 1.06 11.85
C THR A 50 1.46 0.37 12.47
N TYR A 51 0.33 1.08 12.61
CA TYR A 51 -0.88 0.52 13.18
C TYR A 51 -2.13 0.97 12.39
N PRO A 52 -2.98 0.03 11.91
CA PRO A 52 -2.76 -1.42 11.91
C PRO A 52 -1.48 -1.81 11.19
N SER A 53 -1.00 -3.02 11.47
CA SER A 53 0.23 -3.54 10.88
C SER A 53 0.14 -3.61 9.36
N THR A 54 1.24 -3.34 8.66
CA THR A 54 1.35 -3.55 7.19
C THR A 54 1.15 -5.02 6.78
N HIS A 55 1.12 -5.95 7.74
CA HIS A 55 0.74 -7.35 7.51
C HIS A 55 -0.77 -7.58 7.40
N GLY A 56 -1.59 -6.51 7.45
CA GLY A 56 -3.04 -6.58 7.35
C GLY A 56 -3.74 -7.04 8.63
N VAL A 57 -3.08 -6.94 9.77
CA VAL A 57 -3.63 -7.35 11.07
C VAL A 57 -3.56 -6.24 12.11
N PHE A 58 -4.47 -6.25 13.07
CA PHE A 58 -4.36 -5.42 14.26
C PHE A 58 -3.30 -6.02 15.20
N GLU A 59 -2.36 -5.18 15.64
CA GLU A 59 -1.40 -5.54 16.68
C GLU A 59 -2.13 -5.61 18.02
N GLU A 60 -2.38 -6.82 18.52
CA GLU A 60 -3.19 -7.03 19.72
C GLU A 60 -2.46 -6.55 20.98
N ASP A 61 -1.14 -6.65 21.01
CA ASP A 61 -0.30 -6.32 22.15
C ASP A 61 0.20 -4.86 22.13
N ILE A 62 -0.43 -3.98 21.33
CA ILE A 62 0.03 -2.60 21.13
C ILE A 62 0.17 -1.81 22.44
N VAL A 63 -0.67 -2.06 23.44
CA VAL A 63 -0.58 -1.41 24.77
C VAL A 63 0.69 -1.85 25.48
N GLU A 64 0.96 -3.15 25.54
CA GLU A 64 2.17 -3.71 26.15
C GLU A 64 3.44 -3.24 25.42
N ILE A 65 3.40 -3.21 24.09
CA ILE A 65 4.49 -2.68 23.25
C ILE A 65 4.83 -1.24 23.65
N CYS A 66 3.81 -0.38 23.81
CA CYS A 66 4.02 1.00 24.27
C CYS A 66 4.59 1.06 25.68
N GLU A 67 4.08 0.25 26.59
CA GLU A 67 4.53 0.21 27.98
C GLU A 67 6.00 -0.21 28.10
N ILE A 68 6.43 -1.23 27.36
CA ILE A 68 7.83 -1.65 27.32
C ILE A 68 8.74 -0.49 26.93
N VAL A 69 8.40 0.24 25.87
CA VAL A 69 9.20 1.36 25.37
C VAL A 69 9.27 2.48 26.41
N HIS A 70 8.14 2.83 27.02
CA HIS A 70 8.06 3.87 28.05
C HIS A 70 8.84 3.51 29.31
N GLN A 71 8.82 2.27 29.75
CA GLN A 71 9.59 1.77 30.91
C GLN A 71 11.11 1.96 30.71
N HIS A 72 11.58 1.99 29.48
CA HIS A 72 12.97 2.22 29.11
C HIS A 72 13.25 3.65 28.63
N GLY A 73 12.33 4.60 28.88
CA GLY A 73 12.50 6.03 28.60
C GLY A 73 12.29 6.46 27.15
N GLY A 74 11.92 5.54 26.27
CA GLY A 74 11.64 5.82 24.86
C GLY A 74 10.25 6.40 24.62
N GLN A 75 10.04 6.97 23.43
CA GLN A 75 8.74 7.44 22.96
C GLN A 75 8.19 6.49 21.91
N VAL A 76 6.85 6.45 21.74
CA VAL A 76 6.21 5.64 20.70
C VAL A 76 5.70 6.52 19.59
N TYR A 77 6.25 6.32 18.40
CA TYR A 77 5.78 6.95 17.16
C TYR A 77 4.91 5.96 16.38
N THR A 78 3.61 6.22 16.33
CA THR A 78 2.69 5.44 15.51
C THR A 78 2.64 6.02 14.09
N ASP A 79 3.06 5.23 13.11
CA ASP A 79 2.75 5.48 11.72
C ASP A 79 1.28 5.18 11.49
N GLY A 80 0.47 6.23 11.54
CA GLY A 80 -0.95 6.22 11.25
C GLY A 80 -1.25 6.83 9.88
N ALA A 81 -0.31 6.75 8.94
CA ALA A 81 -0.46 7.31 7.60
C ALA A 81 -1.77 6.90 6.95
N ASN A 82 -2.18 5.65 7.13
CA ASN A 82 -3.49 5.14 6.75
C ASN A 82 -4.35 4.92 7.99
N MET A 83 -5.42 5.69 8.10
CA MET A 83 -6.39 5.61 9.20
C MET A 83 -7.70 4.94 8.80
N ASN A 84 -7.79 4.28 7.66
CA ASN A 84 -9.02 3.66 7.15
C ASN A 84 -9.63 2.64 8.12
N ALA A 85 -8.81 2.00 8.96
CA ALA A 85 -9.28 1.06 9.98
C ALA A 85 -9.49 1.69 11.37
N LEU A 86 -9.26 2.99 11.56
CA LEU A 86 -9.17 3.59 12.89
C LEU A 86 -10.18 4.69 13.16
N VAL A 87 -10.59 5.48 12.14
CA VAL A 87 -11.40 6.69 12.35
C VAL A 87 -12.74 6.35 13.03
N GLY A 88 -13.00 6.99 14.18
CA GLY A 88 -14.20 6.77 14.97
C GLY A 88 -14.24 5.45 15.75
N VAL A 89 -13.22 4.60 15.63
CA VAL A 89 -13.13 3.28 16.29
C VAL A 89 -11.99 3.23 17.29
N ALA A 90 -10.83 3.74 16.95
CA ALA A 90 -9.63 3.69 17.79
C ALA A 90 -8.91 5.04 17.87
N LYS A 91 -8.15 5.25 18.94
CA LYS A 91 -7.44 6.52 19.22
C LYS A 91 -5.99 6.22 19.61
N PRO A 92 -4.99 6.54 18.76
CA PRO A 92 -3.57 6.26 19.05
C PRO A 92 -3.09 6.75 20.42
N GLY A 93 -3.44 7.96 20.81
CA GLY A 93 -3.05 8.51 22.12
C GLY A 93 -3.58 7.73 23.33
N LYS A 94 -4.61 6.86 23.17
CA LYS A 94 -5.16 6.08 24.27
C LYS A 94 -4.44 4.77 24.53
N TRP A 95 -3.81 4.18 23.52
CA TRP A 95 -3.04 2.96 23.73
C TRP A 95 -1.56 3.20 24.05
N GLY A 96 -1.13 4.44 24.08
CA GLY A 96 0.25 4.77 24.50
C GLY A 96 1.07 5.54 23.45
N SER A 97 0.58 5.72 22.21
CA SER A 97 1.29 6.49 21.20
C SER A 97 1.57 7.92 21.66
N ASP A 98 2.81 8.38 21.52
CA ASP A 98 3.25 9.73 21.89
C ASP A 98 3.24 10.67 20.69
N VAL A 99 3.52 10.13 19.51
CA VAL A 99 3.50 10.82 18.22
C VAL A 99 2.69 9.98 17.22
N SER A 100 1.85 10.64 16.44
CA SER A 100 1.17 10.00 15.32
C SER A 100 1.08 10.96 14.15
N HIS A 101 1.42 10.49 12.95
CA HIS A 101 1.11 11.21 11.72
C HIS A 101 0.03 10.48 10.93
N LEU A 102 -0.62 11.22 10.05
CA LEU A 102 -1.58 10.68 9.10
C LEU A 102 -1.42 11.35 7.73
N ASN A 103 -1.85 10.66 6.69
CA ASN A 103 -1.83 11.21 5.34
C ASN A 103 -3.24 11.55 4.88
N LEU A 104 -3.48 12.82 4.54
CA LEU A 104 -4.80 13.27 4.09
C LEU A 104 -5.21 12.62 2.76
N HIS A 105 -4.24 12.26 1.91
CA HIS A 105 -4.48 11.60 0.62
C HIS A 105 -4.84 10.11 0.72
N LYS A 106 -4.81 9.53 1.91
CA LYS A 106 -5.28 8.15 2.14
C LYS A 106 -6.70 8.13 2.67
N THR A 107 -6.95 8.70 3.84
CA THR A 107 -8.23 8.57 4.55
C THR A 107 -9.14 9.80 4.42
N PHE A 108 -8.60 10.95 4.02
CA PHE A 108 -9.31 12.25 4.09
C PHE A 108 -9.45 12.95 2.73
N CYS A 109 -9.53 12.18 1.65
CA CYS A 109 -9.99 12.57 0.31
C CYS A 109 -9.17 13.58 -0.49
N ILE A 110 -8.02 14.07 -0.03
CA ILE A 110 -7.24 14.94 -0.89
C ILE A 110 -6.63 14.16 -2.05
N PRO A 111 -6.43 14.80 -3.22
CA PRO A 111 -5.76 14.15 -4.33
C PRO A 111 -4.28 13.92 -4.01
N HIS A 112 -3.74 12.77 -4.42
CA HIS A 112 -2.31 12.50 -4.44
C HIS A 112 -1.75 12.60 -5.86
N GLY A 113 -2.48 12.07 -6.84
CA GLY A 113 -2.28 12.28 -8.26
C GLY A 113 -0.90 11.92 -8.79
N GLY A 114 -0.28 10.87 -8.23
CA GLY A 114 1.08 10.50 -8.65
C GLY A 114 2.18 11.45 -8.19
N GLY A 115 1.99 12.13 -7.06
CA GLY A 115 2.96 13.05 -6.46
C GLY A 115 2.47 14.50 -6.39
N GLY A 116 1.18 14.69 -6.32
CA GLY A 116 0.53 16.00 -6.15
C GLY A 116 0.78 16.63 -4.78
N PRO A 117 -0.04 17.62 -4.42
CA PRO A 117 0.12 18.36 -3.17
C PRO A 117 0.02 17.42 -1.97
N GLY A 118 0.83 17.64 -0.94
CA GLY A 118 0.90 16.82 0.25
C GLY A 118 0.67 17.60 1.53
N VAL A 119 -0.08 17.00 2.45
CA VAL A 119 -0.18 17.41 3.85
C VAL A 119 -0.21 16.14 4.70
N GLY A 120 0.71 16.06 5.65
CA GLY A 120 0.78 14.98 6.64
C GLY A 120 0.66 15.57 8.05
N PRO A 121 -0.56 15.75 8.60
CA PRO A 121 -0.71 16.21 9.97
C PRO A 121 0.03 15.30 10.96
N CYS A 122 0.74 15.92 11.89
CA CYS A 122 1.46 15.23 12.94
C CYS A 122 0.91 15.69 14.30
N ALA A 123 0.45 14.74 15.10
CA ALA A 123 -0.08 14.98 16.43
C ALA A 123 0.88 14.41 17.48
N VAL A 124 1.04 15.14 18.58
CA VAL A 124 1.90 14.72 19.69
C VAL A 124 1.18 14.84 21.03
N LYS A 125 1.62 14.06 22.03
CA LYS A 125 1.21 14.29 23.43
C LYS A 125 1.77 15.60 23.96
N SER A 126 1.13 16.18 24.97
CA SER A 126 1.45 17.52 25.50
C SER A 126 2.90 17.69 25.94
N HIS A 127 3.54 16.64 26.46
CA HIS A 127 4.94 16.70 26.90
C HIS A 127 5.94 16.90 25.74
N LEU A 128 5.55 16.58 24.50
CA LEU A 128 6.35 16.78 23.30
C LEU A 128 6.05 18.13 22.60
N ALA A 129 4.99 18.83 23.01
CA ALA A 129 4.61 20.10 22.38
C ALA A 129 5.74 21.16 22.35
N PRO A 130 6.57 21.31 23.41
CA PRO A 130 7.69 22.25 23.38
C PRO A 130 8.76 21.95 22.32
N PHE A 131 8.82 20.72 21.84
CA PHE A 131 9.81 20.26 20.87
C PHE A 131 9.29 20.28 19.42
N LEU A 132 8.06 20.74 19.20
CA LEU A 132 7.53 20.89 17.84
C LEU A 132 8.30 21.97 17.07
N PRO A 133 8.54 21.74 15.76
CA PRO A 133 9.11 22.76 14.89
C PRO A 133 8.25 24.02 14.88
N ARG A 134 8.88 25.19 14.99
CA ARG A 134 8.17 26.46 14.89
C ARG A 134 7.63 26.70 13.46
N THR A 135 6.53 27.42 13.37
CA THR A 135 6.00 27.94 12.11
C THR A 135 6.68 29.24 11.71
N LEU A 136 6.50 29.68 10.48
CA LEU A 136 7.01 30.98 10.02
C LEU A 136 6.43 32.11 10.89
N GLY A 137 7.30 32.91 11.47
CA GLY A 137 6.93 33.97 12.41
C GLY A 137 6.54 33.50 13.83
N GLY A 138 6.52 32.19 14.08
CA GLY A 138 6.25 31.62 15.40
C GLY A 138 7.47 31.67 16.32
N GLN A 139 7.21 31.49 17.64
CA GLN A 139 8.24 31.36 18.66
C GLN A 139 8.46 29.87 18.98
N GLY A 140 9.64 29.51 19.46
CA GLY A 140 10.03 28.17 19.89
C GLY A 140 11.52 27.94 19.69
N ASP A 141 12.07 26.97 20.45
CA ASP A 141 13.51 26.67 20.43
C ASP A 141 13.89 25.76 19.25
N VAL A 142 12.91 25.00 18.70
CA VAL A 142 13.16 24.15 17.55
C VAL A 142 12.94 24.94 16.25
N GLY A 143 13.91 24.86 15.35
CA GLY A 143 13.87 25.55 14.06
C GLY A 143 12.71 25.09 13.17
N MET A 144 12.43 25.85 12.11
CA MET A 144 11.47 25.42 11.08
C MET A 144 12.05 24.26 10.26
N VAL A 145 11.23 23.25 10.00
CA VAL A 145 11.57 22.15 9.08
C VAL A 145 11.10 22.40 7.65
N SER A 146 10.17 23.35 7.47
CA SER A 146 9.58 23.71 6.17
C SER A 146 9.16 25.17 6.17
N ALA A 147 9.34 25.83 5.02
CA ALA A 147 8.77 27.17 4.78
C ALA A 147 7.23 27.13 4.64
N ALA A 148 6.67 26.00 4.23
CA ALA A 148 5.23 25.76 4.11
C ALA A 148 4.74 24.96 5.33
N SER A 149 4.56 25.63 6.48
CA SER A 149 4.20 24.99 7.76
C SER A 149 2.88 24.18 7.72
N PHE A 150 1.99 24.49 6.79
CA PHE A 150 0.71 23.82 6.58
C PHE A 150 0.69 22.98 5.29
N GLY A 151 1.86 22.67 4.72
CA GLY A 151 1.98 21.97 3.45
C GLY A 151 1.29 22.73 2.32
N SER A 152 0.61 22.00 1.44
CA SER A 152 -0.24 22.58 0.38
C SER A 152 -1.59 23.00 0.97
N ALA A 153 -1.63 24.14 1.65
CA ALA A 153 -2.77 24.58 2.47
C ALA A 153 -4.09 24.64 1.69
N SER A 154 -4.06 24.88 0.38
CA SER A 154 -5.26 24.96 -0.49
C SER A 154 -6.06 23.65 -0.56
N ILE A 155 -5.48 22.52 -0.20
CA ILE A 155 -6.19 21.23 -0.17
C ILE A 155 -6.89 20.93 1.16
N LEU A 156 -6.59 21.67 2.23
CA LEU A 156 -7.20 21.46 3.56
C LEU A 156 -8.74 21.60 3.53
N PRO A 157 -9.35 22.54 2.78
CA PRO A 157 -10.80 22.60 2.63
C PRO A 157 -11.45 21.31 2.12
N ILE A 158 -10.76 20.50 1.31
CA ILE A 158 -11.27 19.21 0.81
C ILE A 158 -11.48 18.26 1.98
N SER A 159 -10.47 18.06 2.82
CA SER A 159 -10.59 17.21 4.02
C SER A 159 -11.62 17.76 5.01
N TRP A 160 -11.67 19.08 5.18
CA TRP A 160 -12.65 19.72 6.04
C TRP A 160 -14.10 19.44 5.55
N MET A 161 -14.37 19.64 4.26
CA MET A 161 -15.68 19.36 3.66
C MET A 161 -16.03 17.88 3.80
N TYR A 162 -15.10 16.98 3.53
CA TYR A 162 -15.31 15.55 3.70
C TYR A 162 -15.74 15.19 5.13
N ILE A 163 -15.01 15.70 6.13
CA ILE A 163 -15.32 15.46 7.55
C ILE A 163 -16.70 16.04 7.93
N VAL A 164 -17.02 17.24 7.47
CA VAL A 164 -18.30 17.89 7.76
C VAL A 164 -19.46 17.15 7.10
N MET A 165 -19.30 16.73 5.84
CA MET A 165 -20.34 16.01 5.10
C MET A 165 -20.59 14.61 5.66
N MET A 166 -19.54 13.89 6.05
CA MET A 166 -19.64 12.55 6.62
C MET A 166 -20.17 12.58 8.06
N GLY A 167 -19.76 13.54 8.85
CA GLY A 167 -20.01 13.57 10.28
C GLY A 167 -19.38 12.40 11.03
N ALA A 168 -19.58 12.36 12.34
CA ALA A 168 -18.98 11.31 13.18
C ALA A 168 -19.49 9.89 12.83
N GLU A 169 -20.77 9.76 12.51
CA GLU A 169 -21.39 8.48 12.15
C GLU A 169 -20.93 7.99 10.80
N GLY A 170 -20.88 8.89 9.79
CA GLY A 170 -20.41 8.54 8.44
C GLY A 170 -18.96 8.11 8.44
N LEU A 171 -18.08 8.83 9.14
CA LEU A 171 -16.67 8.45 9.27
C LEU A 171 -16.47 7.10 9.96
N ARG A 172 -17.23 6.82 11.03
CA ARG A 172 -17.21 5.51 11.68
C ARG A 172 -17.70 4.40 10.74
N LYS A 173 -18.78 4.66 10.00
CA LYS A 173 -19.34 3.72 9.04
C LYS A 173 -18.34 3.44 7.91
N ALA A 174 -17.64 4.46 7.41
CA ALA A 174 -16.58 4.30 6.42
C ALA A 174 -15.50 3.32 6.90
N THR A 175 -15.00 3.50 8.14
CA THR A 175 -14.05 2.57 8.76
C THR A 175 -14.59 1.14 8.83
N GLN A 176 -15.84 0.97 9.27
CA GLN A 176 -16.47 -0.35 9.38
C GLN A 176 -16.62 -1.01 8.00
N VAL A 177 -16.97 -0.24 6.97
CA VAL A 177 -17.11 -0.75 5.60
C VAL A 177 -15.74 -1.12 5.04
N ALA A 178 -14.68 -0.33 5.28
CA ALA A 178 -13.33 -0.68 4.84
C ALA A 178 -12.86 -2.04 5.42
N LEU A 179 -13.11 -2.26 6.72
CA LEU A 179 -12.82 -3.55 7.37
C LEU A 179 -13.68 -4.68 6.78
N LEU A 180 -14.96 -4.44 6.55
CA LEU A 180 -15.87 -5.42 5.98
C LEU A 180 -15.44 -5.82 4.56
N ASN A 181 -15.11 -4.86 3.71
CA ASN A 181 -14.72 -5.08 2.33
C ASN A 181 -13.44 -5.92 2.22
N ALA A 182 -12.42 -5.62 3.03
CA ALA A 182 -11.19 -6.41 3.05
C ALA A 182 -11.45 -7.86 3.48
N ASN A 183 -12.27 -8.06 4.51
CA ASN A 183 -12.65 -9.39 4.98
C ASN A 183 -13.56 -10.13 3.98
N TYR A 184 -14.42 -9.42 3.26
CA TYR A 184 -15.22 -10.00 2.18
C TYR A 184 -14.34 -10.55 1.07
N ILE A 185 -13.36 -9.76 0.58
CA ILE A 185 -12.40 -10.23 -0.44
C ILE A 185 -11.59 -11.41 0.09
N ALA A 186 -11.01 -11.31 1.29
CA ALA A 186 -10.22 -12.39 1.87
C ALA A 186 -11.01 -13.70 1.97
N THR A 187 -12.26 -13.63 2.44
CA THR A 187 -13.15 -14.79 2.57
C THR A 187 -13.50 -15.39 1.22
N ARG A 188 -13.88 -14.56 0.24
CA ARG A 188 -14.27 -15.03 -1.09
C ARG A 188 -13.10 -15.64 -1.86
N LEU A 189 -11.89 -15.13 -1.65
CA LEU A 189 -10.68 -15.63 -2.30
C LEU A 189 -10.00 -16.79 -1.55
N ALA A 190 -10.37 -17.10 -0.31
CA ALA A 190 -9.75 -18.14 0.50
C ALA A 190 -9.65 -19.52 -0.17
N PRO A 191 -10.63 -19.99 -1.01
CA PRO A 191 -10.50 -21.26 -1.74
C PRO A 191 -9.46 -21.23 -2.88
N HIS A 192 -8.98 -20.05 -3.25
CA HIS A 192 -8.14 -19.81 -4.42
C HIS A 192 -6.75 -19.31 -4.07
N TYR A 193 -6.65 -18.47 -3.04
CA TYR A 193 -5.42 -17.83 -2.57
C TYR A 193 -5.37 -17.84 -1.05
N GLN A 194 -4.23 -18.17 -0.50
CA GLN A 194 -4.03 -18.07 0.94
C GLN A 194 -3.89 -16.61 1.37
N THR A 195 -4.66 -16.19 2.36
CA THR A 195 -4.34 -14.96 3.11
C THR A 195 -3.19 -15.27 4.06
N LEU A 196 -2.08 -14.55 3.91
CA LEU A 196 -0.82 -14.87 4.59
C LEU A 196 -0.92 -14.67 6.11
N TYR A 197 -1.55 -13.57 6.54
CA TYR A 197 -1.69 -13.23 7.95
C TYR A 197 -3.14 -12.90 8.29
N THR A 198 -3.59 -13.37 9.44
CA THR A 198 -4.90 -13.05 10.03
C THR A 198 -4.77 -12.85 11.53
N GLY A 199 -5.69 -12.09 12.13
CA GLY A 199 -5.84 -12.02 13.58
C GLY A 199 -6.40 -13.32 14.16
N ARG A 200 -6.57 -13.38 15.50
CA ARG A 200 -7.04 -14.57 16.25
C ARG A 200 -8.32 -15.20 15.73
N ASN A 201 -9.23 -14.40 15.18
CA ASN A 201 -10.52 -14.88 14.67
C ASN A 201 -10.51 -15.19 13.18
N GLY A 202 -9.34 -15.27 12.55
CA GLY A 202 -9.21 -15.49 11.10
C GLY A 202 -9.60 -14.27 10.26
N LEU A 203 -9.72 -13.09 10.88
CA LEU A 203 -10.08 -11.85 10.22
C LEU A 203 -8.84 -10.98 9.93
N VAL A 204 -8.94 -10.16 8.89
CA VAL A 204 -7.95 -9.13 8.55
C VAL A 204 -8.45 -7.74 8.99
N ALA A 205 -7.55 -6.76 8.97
CA ALA A 205 -7.91 -5.35 9.16
C ALA A 205 -8.55 -4.77 7.89
N HIS A 206 -8.09 -3.61 7.41
CA HIS A 206 -8.63 -2.96 6.20
C HIS A 206 -7.92 -3.40 4.90
N GLU A 207 -6.94 -4.25 5.00
CA GLU A 207 -6.18 -4.82 3.88
C GLU A 207 -5.89 -6.30 4.14
N CYS A 208 -5.72 -7.08 3.06
CA CYS A 208 -5.34 -8.48 3.16
C CYS A 208 -4.13 -8.78 2.27
N ILE A 209 -3.27 -9.66 2.74
CA ILE A 209 -2.05 -10.07 2.05
C ILE A 209 -2.29 -11.44 1.41
N LEU A 210 -2.36 -11.50 0.08
CA LEU A 210 -2.51 -12.73 -0.67
C LEU A 210 -1.14 -13.31 -1.00
N ASP A 211 -0.90 -14.56 -0.61
CA ASP A 211 0.35 -15.26 -0.85
C ASP A 211 0.36 -15.95 -2.23
N LEU A 212 1.23 -15.50 -3.11
CA LEU A 212 1.40 -16.05 -4.46
C LEU A 212 2.67 -16.92 -4.61
N ARG A 213 3.47 -17.04 -3.55
CA ARG A 213 4.73 -17.79 -3.59
C ARG A 213 4.54 -19.26 -3.95
N PRO A 214 3.54 -20.00 -3.39
CA PRO A 214 3.30 -21.38 -3.77
C PRO A 214 2.94 -21.54 -5.26
N LEU A 215 2.22 -20.57 -5.83
CA LEU A 215 1.84 -20.58 -7.24
C LEU A 215 3.06 -20.33 -8.14
N LYS A 216 3.94 -19.43 -7.73
CA LYS A 216 5.20 -19.18 -8.42
C LYS A 216 6.10 -20.42 -8.42
N ASP A 217 6.23 -21.09 -7.28
CA ASP A 217 7.06 -22.29 -7.16
C ASP A 217 6.54 -23.44 -8.04
N ALA A 218 5.22 -23.58 -8.16
CA ALA A 218 4.60 -24.62 -8.97
C ALA A 218 4.64 -24.34 -10.48
N THR A 219 4.46 -23.08 -10.89
CA THR A 219 4.19 -22.72 -12.31
C THR A 219 5.18 -21.74 -12.92
N GLY A 220 5.98 -21.05 -12.12
CA GLY A 220 6.80 -19.92 -12.57
C GLY A 220 6.03 -18.60 -12.69
N ILE A 221 4.73 -18.56 -12.42
CA ILE A 221 3.91 -17.36 -12.48
C ILE A 221 4.16 -16.50 -11.23
N SER A 222 4.74 -15.33 -11.43
CA SER A 222 5.08 -14.40 -10.35
C SER A 222 3.90 -13.50 -9.96
N ALA A 223 4.04 -12.82 -8.83
CA ALA A 223 3.09 -11.79 -8.42
C ALA A 223 3.01 -10.64 -9.46
N GLU A 224 4.11 -10.34 -10.14
CA GLU A 224 4.13 -9.36 -11.25
C GLU A 224 3.28 -9.84 -12.43
N ASP A 225 3.35 -11.13 -12.80
CA ASP A 225 2.54 -11.68 -13.87
C ASP A 225 1.04 -11.54 -13.57
N VAL A 226 0.64 -11.83 -12.32
CA VAL A 226 -0.74 -11.64 -11.85
C VAL A 226 -1.13 -10.16 -11.89
N ALA A 227 -0.27 -9.27 -11.41
CA ALA A 227 -0.50 -7.83 -11.42
C ALA A 227 -0.69 -7.30 -12.85
N LYS A 228 0.16 -7.71 -13.79
CA LYS A 228 0.03 -7.35 -15.21
C LYS A 228 -1.24 -7.93 -15.83
N ARG A 229 -1.63 -9.16 -15.45
CA ARG A 229 -2.86 -9.78 -15.95
C ARG A 229 -4.11 -9.05 -15.45
N LEU A 230 -4.12 -8.53 -14.22
CA LEU A 230 -5.20 -7.70 -13.69
C LEU A 230 -5.49 -6.46 -14.54
N ILE A 231 -4.48 -5.90 -15.21
CA ILE A 231 -4.66 -4.76 -16.12
C ILE A 231 -5.57 -5.15 -17.30
N ASP A 232 -5.50 -6.39 -17.80
CA ASP A 232 -6.40 -6.89 -18.85
C ASP A 232 -7.86 -6.96 -18.39
N PHE A 233 -8.09 -7.06 -17.07
CA PHE A 233 -9.43 -7.00 -16.47
C PHE A 233 -9.86 -5.56 -16.12
N GLY A 234 -9.02 -4.56 -16.40
CA GLY A 234 -9.30 -3.16 -16.14
C GLY A 234 -9.03 -2.73 -14.70
N PHE A 235 -8.12 -3.42 -13.99
CA PHE A 235 -7.71 -3.05 -12.64
C PHE A 235 -6.30 -2.46 -12.64
N HIS A 236 -6.14 -1.41 -11.86
CA HIS A 236 -4.81 -1.06 -11.35
C HIS A 236 -4.43 -2.09 -10.29
N ALA A 237 -3.31 -2.77 -10.49
CA ALA A 237 -2.93 -3.88 -9.62
C ALA A 237 -2.72 -3.41 -8.17
N PRO A 238 -3.02 -4.28 -7.17
CA PRO A 238 -2.68 -4.06 -5.78
C PRO A 238 -1.17 -3.89 -5.57
N THR A 239 -0.78 -3.37 -4.40
CA THR A 239 0.63 -3.23 -4.01
C THR A 239 1.34 -4.57 -4.09
N LEU A 240 2.45 -4.58 -4.82
CA LEU A 240 3.19 -5.77 -5.21
C LEU A 240 4.36 -6.03 -4.26
N SER A 241 4.52 -7.29 -3.83
CA SER A 241 5.69 -7.76 -3.07
C SER A 241 5.99 -6.94 -1.80
N PHE A 242 4.95 -6.46 -1.15
CA PHE A 242 5.02 -5.73 0.11
C PHE A 242 3.85 -6.16 1.03
N PRO A 243 4.07 -6.32 2.34
CA PRO A 243 5.34 -6.26 3.08
C PRO A 243 6.25 -7.47 2.84
N VAL A 244 5.75 -8.52 2.23
CA VAL A 244 6.47 -9.76 1.96
C VAL A 244 6.65 -9.94 0.45
N ALA A 245 7.86 -10.28 0.03
CA ALA A 245 8.15 -10.56 -1.38
C ALA A 245 7.25 -11.69 -1.93
N GLY A 246 6.71 -11.53 -3.13
CA GLY A 246 5.86 -12.52 -3.79
C GLY A 246 4.41 -12.54 -3.30
N THR A 247 3.95 -11.46 -2.66
CA THR A 247 2.56 -11.30 -2.23
C THR A 247 1.87 -10.13 -2.94
N LEU A 248 0.55 -10.05 -2.82
CA LEU A 248 -0.26 -8.88 -3.16
C LEU A 248 -0.95 -8.35 -1.91
N MET A 249 -0.83 -7.04 -1.65
CA MET A 249 -1.58 -6.35 -0.62
C MET A 249 -2.82 -5.73 -1.24
N VAL A 250 -3.99 -6.22 -0.86
CA VAL A 250 -5.28 -5.77 -1.38
C VAL A 250 -5.96 -4.90 -0.33
N GLU A 251 -6.18 -3.63 -0.67
CA GLU A 251 -6.91 -2.66 0.13
C GLU A 251 -8.10 -2.11 -0.68
N PRO A 252 -9.33 -2.61 -0.46
CA PRO A 252 -10.50 -2.15 -1.22
C PRO A 252 -11.03 -0.80 -0.76
N THR A 253 -10.66 -0.33 0.42
CA THR A 253 -11.21 0.84 1.12
C THR A 253 -12.73 0.74 1.37
N GLU A 254 -13.37 1.83 1.77
CA GLU A 254 -14.83 1.96 1.87
C GLU A 254 -15.48 2.44 0.57
N SER A 255 -14.66 2.91 -0.38
CA SER A 255 -15.13 3.61 -1.58
C SER A 255 -15.60 2.67 -2.68
N GLU A 256 -15.14 1.42 -2.67
CA GLU A 256 -15.50 0.46 -3.68
C GLU A 256 -16.93 -0.07 -3.47
N SER A 257 -17.69 -0.11 -4.57
CA SER A 257 -19.02 -0.70 -4.56
C SER A 257 -18.95 -2.23 -4.49
N MET A 258 -20.02 -2.88 -4.02
CA MET A 258 -20.13 -4.34 -4.02
C MET A 258 -19.88 -4.93 -5.42
N HIS A 259 -20.37 -4.26 -6.46
CA HIS A 259 -20.14 -4.66 -7.85
C HIS A 259 -18.64 -4.66 -8.21
N GLU A 260 -17.87 -3.65 -7.81
CA GLU A 260 -16.43 -3.58 -8.06
C GLU A 260 -15.65 -4.62 -7.25
N LEU A 261 -16.07 -4.89 -6.00
CA LEU A 261 -15.49 -5.97 -5.20
C LEU A 261 -15.70 -7.34 -5.88
N ASP A 262 -16.91 -7.62 -6.32
CA ASP A 262 -17.22 -8.88 -7.02
C ASP A 262 -16.47 -8.97 -8.36
N ARG A 263 -16.38 -7.87 -9.10
CA ARG A 263 -15.62 -7.81 -10.36
C ARG A 263 -14.12 -8.10 -10.14
N PHE A 264 -13.54 -7.58 -9.06
CA PHE A 264 -12.16 -7.89 -8.67
C PHE A 264 -11.99 -9.37 -8.28
N ILE A 265 -12.90 -9.88 -7.47
CA ILE A 265 -12.90 -11.29 -7.04
C ILE A 265 -12.99 -12.22 -8.25
N ASP A 266 -13.91 -11.95 -9.18
CA ASP A 266 -14.08 -12.75 -10.40
C ASP A 266 -12.82 -12.71 -11.27
N ALA A 267 -12.15 -11.55 -11.38
CA ALA A 267 -10.88 -11.44 -12.09
C ALA A 267 -9.79 -12.30 -11.43
N MET A 268 -9.66 -12.24 -10.11
CA MET A 268 -8.68 -13.05 -9.38
C MET A 268 -8.96 -14.54 -9.50
N ILE A 269 -10.23 -14.96 -9.43
CA ILE A 269 -10.62 -16.36 -9.63
C ILE A 269 -10.27 -16.83 -11.05
N GLN A 270 -10.58 -16.03 -12.07
CA GLN A 270 -10.23 -16.34 -13.45
C GLN A 270 -8.72 -16.45 -13.65
N ILE A 271 -7.94 -15.55 -13.05
CA ILE A 271 -6.47 -15.63 -13.07
C ILE A 271 -6.00 -16.94 -12.40
N ARG A 272 -6.61 -17.34 -11.30
CA ARG A 272 -6.28 -18.61 -10.63
C ARG A 272 -6.59 -19.82 -11.52
N ASP A 273 -7.67 -19.75 -12.30
CA ASP A 273 -8.04 -20.82 -13.24
C ASP A 273 -7.04 -20.89 -14.42
N GLU A 274 -6.56 -19.74 -14.91
CA GLU A 274 -5.47 -19.72 -15.90
C GLU A 274 -4.17 -20.32 -15.33
N ILE A 275 -3.82 -20.02 -14.08
CA ILE A 275 -2.66 -20.64 -13.39
C ILE A 275 -2.87 -22.16 -13.25
N ARG A 276 -4.07 -22.60 -12.88
CA ARG A 276 -4.42 -24.03 -12.79
C ARG A 276 -4.29 -24.71 -14.14
N ALA A 277 -4.68 -24.06 -15.22
CA ALA A 277 -4.49 -24.60 -16.58
C ALA A 277 -3.00 -24.78 -16.93
N ILE A 278 -2.12 -23.94 -16.41
CA ILE A 278 -0.67 -24.13 -16.53
C ILE A 278 -0.18 -25.32 -15.68
N GLU A 279 -0.66 -25.44 -14.43
CA GLU A 279 -0.37 -26.58 -13.54
C GLU A 279 -0.73 -27.92 -14.20
N GLU A 280 -1.85 -27.96 -14.91
CA GLU A 280 -2.39 -29.14 -15.61
C GLU A 280 -1.79 -29.34 -17.00
N GLY A 281 -0.91 -28.48 -17.48
CA GLY A 281 -0.31 -28.57 -18.83
C GLY A 281 -1.25 -28.22 -19.98
N LYS A 282 -2.40 -27.58 -19.71
CA LYS A 282 -3.35 -27.10 -20.73
C LYS A 282 -2.92 -25.78 -21.35
N LEU A 283 -2.15 -24.97 -20.62
CA LEU A 283 -1.48 -23.77 -21.10
C LEU A 283 0.03 -23.96 -20.95
N ASP A 284 0.76 -23.37 -21.90
CA ASP A 284 2.22 -23.40 -21.88
C ASP A 284 2.78 -22.59 -20.70
N ARG A 285 3.92 -23.00 -20.15
CA ARG A 285 4.53 -22.33 -18.98
C ARG A 285 5.14 -20.98 -19.32
N GLU A 286 5.63 -20.80 -20.52
CA GLU A 286 6.32 -19.57 -20.96
C GLU A 286 5.43 -18.75 -21.91
N ASP A 287 4.66 -19.40 -22.78
CA ASP A 287 3.76 -18.73 -23.71
C ASP A 287 2.30 -18.84 -23.28
N ASN A 288 1.91 -18.03 -22.30
CA ASN A 288 0.59 -17.99 -21.70
C ASN A 288 0.10 -16.55 -21.45
N PRO A 289 -1.22 -16.34 -21.18
CA PRO A 289 -1.78 -15.00 -21.03
C PRO A 289 -1.16 -14.18 -19.90
N LEU A 290 -0.70 -14.81 -18.80
CA LEU A 290 -0.11 -14.11 -17.67
C LEU A 290 1.29 -13.60 -18.00
N LYS A 291 2.10 -14.40 -18.69
CA LYS A 291 3.48 -14.00 -19.10
C LYS A 291 3.48 -12.87 -20.11
N HIS A 292 2.45 -12.77 -20.94
CA HIS A 292 2.37 -11.75 -21.99
C HIS A 292 1.42 -10.58 -21.68
N ALA A 293 0.74 -10.62 -20.53
CA ALA A 293 -0.09 -9.49 -20.09
C ALA A 293 0.76 -8.22 -19.81
N PRO A 294 0.18 -7.03 -19.97
CA PRO A 294 -1.16 -6.78 -20.49
C PRO A 294 -1.24 -6.78 -22.02
N HIS A 295 -2.43 -7.08 -22.55
CA HIS A 295 -2.69 -7.17 -23.99
C HIS A 295 -3.34 -5.88 -24.51
N THR A 296 -2.59 -5.11 -25.31
CA THR A 296 -3.12 -3.90 -25.95
C THR A 296 -4.05 -4.24 -27.12
N ALA A 297 -4.88 -3.28 -27.52
CA ALA A 297 -5.72 -3.41 -28.71
C ALA A 297 -4.88 -3.75 -29.95
N ASN A 298 -3.72 -3.09 -30.13
CA ASN A 298 -2.81 -3.32 -31.24
C ASN A 298 -2.30 -4.77 -31.28
N VAL A 299 -1.93 -5.33 -30.15
CA VAL A 299 -1.45 -6.71 -30.06
C VAL A 299 -2.56 -7.70 -30.43
N VAL A 300 -3.78 -7.48 -29.92
CA VAL A 300 -4.92 -8.39 -30.17
C VAL A 300 -5.44 -8.27 -31.60
N SER A 301 -5.40 -7.09 -32.23
CA SER A 301 -5.87 -6.86 -33.59
C SER A 301 -4.84 -7.08 -34.68
N ALA A 302 -3.60 -7.43 -34.33
CA ALA A 302 -2.55 -7.74 -35.32
C ALA A 302 -3.01 -8.81 -36.31
N SER A 303 -2.55 -8.75 -37.55
CA SER A 303 -2.90 -9.72 -38.61
C SER A 303 -2.49 -11.14 -38.23
N GLU A 304 -1.33 -11.30 -37.61
CA GLU A 304 -0.81 -12.59 -37.16
C GLU A 304 -0.96 -12.72 -35.63
N TRP A 305 -1.26 -13.96 -35.21
CA TRP A 305 -1.29 -14.35 -33.80
C TRP A 305 -0.41 -15.58 -33.59
N THR A 306 0.75 -15.37 -33.02
CA THR A 306 1.78 -16.41 -32.86
C THR A 306 1.80 -17.05 -31.47
N ARG A 307 0.85 -16.68 -30.59
CA ARG A 307 0.78 -17.19 -29.22
C ARG A 307 0.18 -18.58 -29.14
N ALA A 308 0.60 -19.37 -28.17
CA ALA A 308 0.08 -20.71 -27.90
C ALA A 308 -1.35 -20.73 -27.30
N TYR A 309 -1.93 -19.56 -27.04
CA TYR A 309 -3.27 -19.40 -26.47
C TYR A 309 -4.17 -18.54 -27.39
N PRO A 310 -5.51 -18.67 -27.30
CA PRO A 310 -6.44 -17.93 -28.17
C PRO A 310 -6.43 -16.44 -27.90
N ARG A 311 -6.61 -15.61 -28.95
CA ARG A 311 -6.83 -14.15 -28.84
C ARG A 311 -7.99 -13.80 -27.92
N GLU A 312 -9.03 -14.62 -27.94
CA GLU A 312 -10.19 -14.42 -27.09
C GLU A 312 -9.84 -14.51 -25.62
N LEU A 313 -9.02 -15.48 -25.21
CA LEU A 313 -8.52 -15.59 -23.85
C LEU A 313 -7.62 -14.40 -23.47
N ALA A 314 -6.82 -13.91 -24.40
CA ALA A 314 -6.03 -12.71 -24.20
C ALA A 314 -6.89 -11.48 -23.89
N ALA A 315 -7.90 -11.23 -24.73
CA ALA A 315 -8.70 -10.01 -24.70
C ALA A 315 -9.89 -10.07 -23.73
N PHE A 316 -10.59 -11.21 -23.71
CA PHE A 316 -11.87 -11.36 -23.03
C PHE A 316 -11.92 -12.61 -22.16
N PRO A 317 -11.05 -12.74 -21.15
CA PRO A 317 -11.03 -13.91 -20.25
C PRO A 317 -12.34 -14.09 -19.47
N LEU A 318 -13.12 -13.02 -19.28
CA LEU A 318 -14.47 -13.05 -18.73
C LEU A 318 -15.49 -12.48 -19.74
N ALA A 319 -16.68 -13.04 -19.77
CA ALA A 319 -17.76 -12.60 -20.67
C ALA A 319 -18.16 -11.12 -20.44
N SER A 320 -18.08 -10.64 -19.22
CA SER A 320 -18.35 -9.23 -18.84
C SER A 320 -17.46 -8.25 -19.59
N LEU A 321 -16.20 -8.62 -19.86
CA LEU A 321 -15.23 -7.77 -20.54
C LEU A 321 -15.60 -7.50 -22.02
N ARG A 322 -16.48 -8.29 -22.63
CA ARG A 322 -16.98 -7.98 -23.97
C ARG A 322 -17.83 -6.71 -24.03
N ARG A 323 -18.40 -6.30 -22.90
CA ARG A 323 -19.24 -5.10 -22.78
C ARG A 323 -18.46 -3.90 -22.21
N GLN A 324 -17.48 -4.16 -21.36
CA GLN A 324 -16.77 -3.12 -20.57
C GLN A 324 -15.28 -3.37 -20.59
N LYS A 325 -14.69 -3.48 -21.79
CA LYS A 325 -13.24 -3.67 -21.93
C LYS A 325 -12.51 -2.32 -21.76
N TYR A 326 -11.58 -2.31 -20.80
CA TYR A 326 -10.50 -1.32 -20.79
C TYR A 326 -9.33 -1.88 -21.59
N TRP A 327 -8.88 -1.15 -22.60
CA TRP A 327 -7.71 -1.53 -23.38
C TRP A 327 -6.47 -0.85 -22.80
N PRO A 328 -5.49 -1.62 -22.29
CA PRO A 328 -4.25 -1.04 -21.80
C PRO A 328 -3.52 -0.33 -22.95
N PRO A 329 -3.00 0.90 -22.71
CA PRO A 329 -2.30 1.64 -23.77
C PRO A 329 -0.91 1.09 -24.06
N VAL A 330 -0.29 0.37 -23.12
CA VAL A 330 1.09 -0.13 -23.19
C VAL A 330 1.10 -1.62 -22.89
N ALA A 331 1.83 -2.39 -23.68
CA ALA A 331 2.12 -3.81 -23.42
C ALA A 331 3.14 -3.93 -22.26
N ARG A 332 3.53 -5.17 -21.94
CA ARG A 332 4.50 -5.42 -20.86
C ARG A 332 5.82 -4.69 -21.13
N VAL A 333 6.26 -3.95 -20.13
CA VAL A 333 7.58 -3.31 -20.10
C VAL A 333 8.50 -4.06 -19.15
N ASP A 334 9.78 -4.07 -19.45
CA ASP A 334 10.83 -4.53 -18.54
C ASP A 334 11.20 -3.38 -17.60
N ASN A 335 10.56 -3.36 -16.42
CA ASN A 335 10.77 -2.32 -15.42
C ASN A 335 12.22 -2.31 -14.92
N VAL A 336 12.83 -3.48 -14.74
CA VAL A 336 14.21 -3.59 -14.24
C VAL A 336 15.21 -3.03 -15.25
N TYR A 337 14.99 -3.33 -16.52
CA TYR A 337 15.80 -2.74 -17.59
C TYR A 337 15.61 -1.22 -17.65
N GLY A 338 14.37 -0.74 -17.62
CA GLY A 338 14.03 0.68 -17.65
C GLY A 338 14.66 1.46 -16.51
N ASP A 339 14.61 0.94 -15.29
CA ASP A 339 15.18 1.58 -14.10
C ASP A 339 16.73 1.67 -14.16
N LYS A 340 17.38 0.68 -14.79
CA LYS A 340 18.83 0.65 -14.96
C LYS A 340 19.32 1.44 -16.16
N ASN A 341 18.44 1.70 -17.14
CA ASN A 341 18.78 2.33 -18.41
C ASN A 341 17.91 3.57 -18.62
N VAL A 342 17.97 4.51 -17.69
CA VAL A 342 17.24 5.77 -17.76
C VAL A 342 17.73 6.56 -18.96
N MET A 343 16.83 6.82 -19.91
CA MET A 343 17.09 7.68 -21.06
C MET A 343 16.39 9.02 -20.85
N CYS A 344 17.16 10.11 -20.85
CA CYS A 344 16.59 11.45 -20.87
C CYS A 344 16.10 11.76 -22.29
N ALA A 345 14.78 11.87 -22.44
CA ALA A 345 14.16 12.31 -23.68
C ALA A 345 14.00 13.85 -23.77
N CYS A 346 14.65 14.60 -22.88
CA CYS A 346 14.64 16.05 -22.89
C CYS A 346 15.29 16.55 -24.19
N ILE A 347 14.56 17.32 -24.96
CA ILE A 347 15.11 18.02 -26.13
C ILE A 347 16.18 18.99 -25.61
N PRO A 348 17.40 18.99 -26.16
CA PRO A 348 18.44 19.92 -25.74
C PRO A 348 17.95 21.36 -25.89
N VAL A 349 18.33 22.23 -24.96
CA VAL A 349 17.94 23.66 -24.99
C VAL A 349 18.32 24.32 -26.30
N ASP A 350 19.41 23.89 -26.92
CA ASP A 350 19.83 24.40 -28.22
C ASP A 350 18.87 24.11 -29.37
N ALA A 351 18.02 23.08 -29.26
CA ALA A 351 16.99 22.79 -30.26
C ALA A 351 15.83 23.78 -30.27
N TYR A 352 15.72 24.62 -29.24
CA TYR A 352 14.74 25.70 -29.15
C TYR A 352 15.31 27.07 -29.59
N LYS A 353 16.58 27.13 -30.02
CA LYS A 353 17.14 28.34 -30.60
C LYS A 353 16.53 28.54 -31.96
N GLU A 354 15.89 29.69 -32.19
CA GLU A 354 15.45 30.06 -33.53
C GLU A 354 16.65 30.07 -34.48
N PRO A 355 16.49 29.57 -35.73
CA PRO A 355 17.54 29.73 -36.72
C PRO A 355 17.86 31.23 -36.82
N ALA A 356 19.13 31.58 -36.70
CA ALA A 356 19.55 32.96 -36.97
C ALA A 356 19.00 33.38 -38.34
N GLU A 357 18.18 34.43 -38.38
CA GLU A 357 17.72 35.00 -39.65
C GLU A 357 18.94 35.27 -40.52
N ALA A 358 18.97 34.67 -41.72
CA ALA A 358 20.06 34.82 -42.69
C ALA A 358 19.90 36.11 -43.47
#